data_01e4083c2332c84d2b2a226ec3453b4f
#
_entry.id   01e4083c2332c84d2b2a226ec3453b4f
#
_cell.length_a   1.000
_cell.length_b   1.000
_cell.length_c   1.000
_cell.angle_alpha   90.00
_cell.angle_beta   90.00
_cell.angle_gamma   90.00
#
_symmetry.space_group_name_H-M   'P 1'
#
loop_
_entity.id
_entity.type
_entity.pdbx_description
1 polymer ?
#
loop_
_entity_poly.entity_id
_entity_poly.type
_entity_poly.pdbx_seq_one_letter_code
_entity_poly.pdbx_strand_id
1 'polypeptide(L)'
;MLFRSVEMKEPEGFAVKSVIFGSRPCDAFSLPVMDKVFNWDCVDKFWVERREAVTIVTISCDKFDSYCFCTSVGLAPDAKQGSDVLLTKISNDEYLVETVTEKGENLVKELESVFSDPPSGTPDRQVATVEKKFDIGKIKPWLDDNFEHDVWDEFSHKCIGCGACTFVCPTCHCFDIVDECSMTKGDRVKNWDGCQFKMFTMHTSGHNPRNTQGMRWRQRIMHKFKYYVEKFDSTLCVGCG
;
A
#
# COMPACT_ATOMS: atom_id res chain seq x y z
N MET A 1 -8.11 -7.66 -45.59
CA MET A 1 -8.43 -8.20 -44.26
C MET A 1 -9.38 -7.21 -43.61
N LEU A 2 -10.65 -7.53 -43.45
CA LEU A 2 -11.60 -6.66 -42.77
C LEU A 2 -11.33 -6.76 -41.26
N PHE A 3 -10.91 -5.67 -40.64
CA PHE A 3 -10.87 -5.57 -39.16
C PHE A 3 -12.29 -5.73 -38.66
N ARG A 4 -12.58 -6.85 -38.04
CA ARG A 4 -13.83 -7.01 -37.30
C ARG A 4 -13.75 -6.10 -36.06
N SER A 5 -14.83 -5.39 -35.75
CA SER A 5 -14.94 -4.61 -34.53
C SER A 5 -14.73 -5.52 -33.30
N VAL A 6 -13.87 -5.12 -32.42
CA VAL A 6 -13.70 -5.78 -31.11
C VAL A 6 -14.72 -5.19 -30.17
N GLU A 7 -15.59 -6.01 -29.61
CA GLU A 7 -16.50 -5.63 -28.53
C GLU A 7 -15.80 -5.90 -27.21
N MET A 8 -15.61 -4.85 -26.40
CA MET A 8 -15.06 -4.96 -25.05
C MET A 8 -16.21 -4.97 -24.04
N LYS A 9 -16.19 -5.96 -23.14
CA LYS A 9 -17.13 -6.07 -22.02
C LYS A 9 -16.38 -5.93 -20.71
N GLU A 10 -16.96 -5.18 -19.78
CA GLU A 10 -16.42 -5.11 -18.42
C GLU A 10 -16.73 -6.42 -17.67
N PRO A 11 -15.82 -6.89 -16.81
CA PRO A 11 -16.11 -8.01 -15.92
C PRO A 11 -17.19 -7.64 -14.91
N GLU A 12 -18.06 -8.59 -14.58
CA GLU A 12 -19.11 -8.42 -13.59
C GLU A 12 -18.73 -9.10 -12.25
N GLY A 13 -19.29 -8.61 -11.13
CA GLY A 13 -19.21 -9.28 -9.82
C GLY A 13 -17.81 -9.36 -9.21
N PHE A 14 -16.88 -8.50 -9.59
CA PHE A 14 -15.50 -8.51 -9.07
C PHE A 14 -15.33 -7.81 -7.70
N ALA A 15 -16.30 -7.00 -7.26
CA ALA A 15 -16.30 -6.33 -5.97
C ALA A 15 -17.26 -7.03 -5.01
N VAL A 16 -16.71 -7.94 -4.20
CA VAL A 16 -17.47 -8.71 -3.21
C VAL A 16 -17.31 -8.05 -1.84
N LYS A 17 -18.45 -7.84 -1.13
CA LYS A 17 -18.41 -7.37 0.27
C LYS A 17 -17.56 -8.31 1.11
N SER A 18 -16.56 -7.77 1.78
CA SER A 18 -15.60 -8.53 2.57
C SER A 18 -15.08 -7.72 3.74
N VAL A 19 -14.55 -8.42 4.74
CA VAL A 19 -13.89 -7.82 5.90
C VAL A 19 -12.44 -8.29 5.92
N ILE A 20 -11.50 -7.35 5.96
CA ILE A 20 -10.09 -7.64 6.26
C ILE A 20 -9.91 -7.45 7.76
N PHE A 21 -9.65 -8.54 8.46
CA PHE A 21 -9.49 -8.55 9.91
C PHE A 21 -8.02 -8.73 10.30
N GLY A 22 -7.55 -7.90 11.22
CA GLY A 22 -6.19 -8.02 11.76
C GLY A 22 -5.10 -7.28 10.97
N SER A 23 -5.49 -6.35 10.08
CA SER A 23 -4.52 -5.44 9.46
C SER A 23 -3.78 -4.63 10.53
N ARG A 24 -2.54 -4.23 10.24
CA ARG A 24 -1.82 -3.27 11.08
C ARG A 24 -2.14 -1.83 10.66
N PRO A 25 -1.90 -0.82 11.50
CA PRO A 25 -2.11 0.58 11.12
C PRO A 25 -1.37 1.01 9.84
N CYS A 26 -0.17 0.48 9.61
CA CYS A 26 0.59 0.72 8.38
C CYS A 26 -0.08 0.09 7.15
N ASP A 27 -0.69 -1.10 7.28
CA ASP A 27 -1.42 -1.75 6.18
C ASP A 27 -2.69 -0.97 5.87
N ALA A 28 -3.47 -0.61 6.88
CA ALA A 28 -4.68 0.18 6.72
C ALA A 28 -4.38 1.55 6.08
N PHE A 29 -3.33 2.23 6.54
CA PHE A 29 -2.91 3.53 5.99
C PHE A 29 -2.43 3.44 4.54
N SER A 30 -2.00 2.30 4.07
CA SER A 30 -1.65 2.13 2.66
C SER A 30 -2.83 2.40 1.72
N LEU A 31 -4.06 2.14 2.16
CA LEU A 31 -5.26 2.31 1.34
C LEU A 31 -5.50 3.77 0.95
N PRO A 32 -5.59 4.77 1.87
CA PRO A 32 -5.72 6.17 1.47
C PRO A 32 -4.52 6.70 0.68
N VAL A 33 -3.32 6.13 0.87
CA VAL A 33 -2.16 6.43 0.03
C VAL A 33 -2.40 5.95 -1.41
N MET A 34 -2.94 4.74 -1.57
CA MET A 34 -3.24 4.17 -2.89
C MET A 34 -4.48 4.81 -3.53
N ASP A 35 -5.47 5.24 -2.75
CA ASP A 35 -6.64 5.97 -3.23
C ASP A 35 -6.22 7.23 -4.01
N LYS A 36 -5.19 7.95 -3.56
CA LYS A 36 -4.65 9.10 -4.27
C LYS A 36 -4.10 8.73 -5.65
N VAL A 37 -3.46 7.56 -5.78
CA VAL A 37 -2.89 7.09 -7.06
C VAL A 37 -3.99 6.67 -8.04
N PHE A 38 -4.95 5.89 -7.56
CA PHE A 38 -5.99 5.32 -8.43
C PHE A 38 -7.14 6.28 -8.75
N ASN A 39 -7.17 7.45 -8.11
CA ASN A 39 -8.18 8.49 -8.37
C ASN A 39 -7.59 9.80 -8.92
N TRP A 40 -6.28 9.85 -9.20
CA TRP A 40 -5.61 11.09 -9.57
C TRP A 40 -6.05 11.64 -10.93
N ASP A 41 -5.67 10.98 -12.02
CA ASP A 41 -5.84 11.47 -13.39
C ASP A 41 -7.06 10.81 -14.05
N CYS A 42 -7.12 9.51 -13.90
CA CYS A 42 -8.22 8.67 -14.34
C CYS A 42 -8.67 7.81 -13.16
N VAL A 43 -9.96 7.85 -12.86
CA VAL A 43 -10.52 7.02 -11.78
C VAL A 43 -10.47 5.56 -12.19
N ASP A 44 -9.72 4.74 -11.44
CA ASP A 44 -9.72 3.29 -11.60
C ASP A 44 -10.99 2.71 -10.95
N LYS A 45 -12.01 2.48 -11.76
CA LYS A 45 -13.29 1.92 -11.34
C LYS A 45 -13.12 0.61 -10.55
N PHE A 46 -12.21 -0.28 -10.99
CA PHE A 46 -11.98 -1.56 -10.34
C PHE A 46 -11.38 -1.40 -8.94
N TRP A 47 -10.52 -0.40 -8.75
CA TRP A 47 -10.01 -0.04 -7.44
C TRP A 47 -11.14 0.49 -6.55
N VAL A 48 -11.88 1.48 -7.02
CA VAL A 48 -12.93 2.16 -6.24
C VAL A 48 -13.98 1.17 -5.76
N GLU A 49 -14.52 0.33 -6.65
CA GLU A 49 -15.56 -0.63 -6.29
C GLU A 49 -15.08 -1.66 -5.26
N ARG A 50 -13.83 -2.18 -5.41
CA ARG A 50 -13.25 -3.08 -4.40
C ARG A 50 -12.99 -2.35 -3.07
N ARG A 51 -12.53 -1.11 -3.12
CA ARG A 51 -12.28 -0.29 -1.92
C ARG A 51 -13.58 0.01 -1.16
N GLU A 52 -14.66 0.25 -1.88
CA GLU A 52 -15.99 0.44 -1.30
C GLU A 52 -16.56 -0.86 -0.70
N ALA A 53 -16.30 -2.00 -1.32
CA ALA A 53 -16.82 -3.29 -0.87
C ALA A 53 -16.09 -3.87 0.35
N VAL A 54 -14.91 -3.37 0.70
CA VAL A 54 -14.11 -3.89 1.82
C VAL A 54 -14.28 -3.07 3.08
N THR A 55 -14.42 -3.74 4.23
CA THR A 55 -14.36 -3.15 5.58
C THR A 55 -13.04 -3.57 6.25
N ILE A 56 -12.33 -2.62 6.85
CA ILE A 56 -11.00 -2.82 7.43
C ILE A 56 -11.06 -2.78 8.95
N VAL A 57 -10.79 -3.91 9.57
CA VAL A 57 -10.63 -4.05 11.03
C VAL A 57 -9.15 -4.14 11.36
N THR A 58 -8.63 -3.10 11.96
CA THR A 58 -7.20 -2.92 12.27
C THR A 58 -6.94 -3.24 13.74
N ILE A 59 -5.80 -3.88 14.01
CA ILE A 59 -5.29 -4.10 15.36
C ILE A 59 -4.09 -3.19 15.58
N SER A 60 -4.14 -2.33 16.60
CA SER A 60 -3.01 -1.50 16.98
C SER A 60 -1.78 -2.36 17.33
N CYS A 61 -0.58 -1.83 17.13
CA CYS A 61 0.64 -2.56 17.44
C CYS A 61 0.91 -2.49 18.94
N ASP A 62 0.85 -3.62 19.65
CA ASP A 62 1.38 -3.81 21.01
C ASP A 62 2.87 -4.18 21.00
N LYS A 63 3.38 -4.66 19.85
CA LYS A 63 4.78 -5.02 19.59
C LYS A 63 5.21 -4.54 18.22
N PHE A 64 6.51 -4.35 18.06
CA PHE A 64 7.15 -3.98 16.79
C PHE A 64 8.49 -4.70 16.66
N ASP A 65 9.03 -4.75 15.45
CA ASP A 65 10.36 -5.26 15.19
C ASP A 65 11.37 -4.13 14.90
N SER A 66 12.65 -4.50 14.80
CA SER A 66 13.74 -3.55 14.58
C SER A 66 13.67 -2.82 13.23
N TYR A 67 12.86 -3.27 12.28
CA TYR A 67 12.73 -2.67 10.96
C TYR A 67 11.60 -1.66 10.87
N CYS A 68 10.62 -1.70 11.79
CA CYS A 68 9.51 -0.74 11.83
C CYS A 68 10.00 0.71 11.94
N PHE A 69 9.45 1.60 11.12
CA PHE A 69 9.76 3.04 11.14
C PHE A 69 8.55 3.92 10.78
N CYS A 70 7.35 3.44 11.09
CA CYS A 70 6.10 4.15 10.80
C CYS A 70 6.10 5.60 11.34
N THR A 71 6.65 5.81 12.54
CA THR A 71 6.79 7.15 13.15
C THR A 71 7.71 8.10 12.39
N SER A 72 8.69 7.57 11.64
CA SER A 72 9.56 8.38 10.79
C SER A 72 8.85 8.93 9.56
N VAL A 73 7.76 8.30 9.12
CA VAL A 73 6.93 8.73 7.98
C VAL A 73 5.60 9.37 8.41
N GLY A 74 5.48 9.74 9.70
CA GLY A 74 4.33 10.47 10.23
C GLY A 74 3.13 9.62 10.63
N LEU A 75 3.29 8.31 10.75
CA LEU A 75 2.26 7.40 11.23
C LEU A 75 2.52 7.02 12.71
N ALA A 76 1.56 6.37 13.36
CA ALA A 76 1.67 5.85 14.72
C ALA A 76 1.23 4.38 14.80
N PRO A 77 1.72 3.64 15.82
CA PRO A 77 1.33 2.23 16.04
C PRO A 77 -0.17 2.01 16.32
N ASP A 78 -0.91 3.06 16.65
CA ASP A 78 -2.35 3.07 16.87
C ASP A 78 -3.10 4.02 15.93
N ALA A 79 -2.50 4.33 14.79
CA ALA A 79 -3.11 5.21 13.79
C ALA A 79 -4.41 4.60 13.24
N LYS A 80 -5.43 5.46 13.10
CA LYS A 80 -6.78 5.08 12.65
C LYS A 80 -7.01 5.23 11.15
N GLN A 81 -6.13 6.00 10.48
CA GLN A 81 -6.29 6.33 9.07
C GLN A 81 -6.33 5.08 8.19
N GLY A 82 -7.36 4.97 7.37
CA GLY A 82 -7.58 3.83 6.48
C GLY A 82 -8.33 2.67 7.12
N SER A 83 -8.52 2.69 8.44
CA SER A 83 -9.30 1.69 9.18
C SER A 83 -10.78 2.08 9.25
N ASP A 84 -11.67 1.10 9.29
CA ASP A 84 -13.08 1.29 9.61
C ASP A 84 -13.35 1.00 11.10
N VAL A 85 -12.60 0.04 11.67
CA VAL A 85 -12.59 -0.27 13.11
C VAL A 85 -11.15 -0.41 13.57
N LEU A 86 -10.81 0.18 14.72
CA LEU A 86 -9.54 -0.04 15.40
C LEU A 86 -9.74 -0.84 16.68
N LEU A 87 -9.01 -1.93 16.81
CA LEU A 87 -8.93 -2.75 18.01
C LEU A 87 -7.62 -2.43 18.75
N THR A 88 -7.73 -1.93 19.98
CA THR A 88 -6.56 -1.66 20.83
C THR A 88 -6.56 -2.61 22.01
N LYS A 89 -5.49 -3.36 22.17
CA LYS A 89 -5.33 -4.29 23.29
C LYS A 89 -5.29 -3.56 24.62
N ILE A 90 -6.10 -4.03 25.58
CA ILE A 90 -6.14 -3.52 26.96
C ILE A 90 -5.74 -4.58 27.97
N SER A 91 -5.96 -5.86 27.69
CA SER A 91 -5.45 -7.00 28.46
C SER A 91 -5.11 -8.17 27.54
N ASN A 92 -4.77 -9.35 28.08
CA ASN A 92 -4.41 -10.50 27.24
C ASN A 92 -5.56 -10.95 26.33
N ASP A 93 -6.79 -10.84 26.76
CA ASP A 93 -7.98 -11.36 26.08
C ASP A 93 -9.02 -10.28 25.75
N GLU A 94 -8.70 -8.99 26.01
CA GLU A 94 -9.64 -7.89 25.85
C GLU A 94 -9.08 -6.80 24.92
N TYR A 95 -9.94 -6.29 24.08
CA TYR A 95 -9.65 -5.20 23.16
C TYR A 95 -10.67 -4.09 23.28
N LEU A 96 -10.18 -2.86 23.35
CA LEU A 96 -11.02 -1.69 23.14
C LEU A 96 -11.39 -1.60 21.65
N VAL A 97 -12.67 -1.51 21.35
CA VAL A 97 -13.20 -1.37 19.99
C VAL A 97 -13.54 0.09 19.73
N GLU A 98 -12.92 0.66 18.72
CA GLU A 98 -13.17 2.05 18.29
C GLU A 98 -13.65 2.05 16.83
N THR A 99 -14.87 2.49 16.59
CA THR A 99 -15.38 2.71 15.22
C THR A 99 -14.80 4.00 14.66
N VAL A 100 -14.39 3.97 13.39
CA VAL A 100 -13.71 5.08 12.71
C VAL A 100 -14.56 5.63 11.57
N THR A 101 -15.32 4.77 10.91
CA THR A 101 -16.18 5.11 9.78
C THR A 101 -17.58 4.51 9.96
N GLU A 102 -18.52 4.98 9.14
CA GLU A 102 -19.88 4.42 9.10
C GLU A 102 -19.89 2.90 8.78
N LYS A 103 -18.96 2.41 7.95
CA LYS A 103 -18.81 0.97 7.71
C LYS A 103 -18.44 0.22 8.98
N GLY A 104 -17.55 0.80 9.79
CA GLY A 104 -17.17 0.25 11.09
C GLY A 104 -18.32 0.24 12.08
N GLU A 105 -19.10 1.32 12.14
CA GLU A 105 -20.28 1.42 12.99
C GLU A 105 -21.33 0.35 12.62
N ASN A 106 -21.59 0.18 11.32
CA ASN A 106 -22.52 -0.83 10.83
C ASN A 106 -22.05 -2.25 11.16
N LEU A 107 -20.76 -2.55 10.99
CA LEU A 107 -20.18 -3.85 11.34
C LEU A 107 -20.31 -4.15 12.84
N VAL A 108 -19.97 -3.18 13.69
CA VAL A 108 -20.06 -3.35 15.15
C VAL A 108 -21.52 -3.53 15.59
N LYS A 109 -22.44 -2.80 15.01
CA LYS A 109 -23.87 -2.93 15.28
C LYS A 109 -24.42 -4.31 14.87
N GLU A 110 -24.01 -4.84 13.71
CA GLU A 110 -24.39 -6.21 13.28
C GLU A 110 -23.86 -7.29 14.24
N LEU A 111 -22.77 -7.03 14.94
CA LEU A 111 -22.08 -7.94 15.85
C LEU A 111 -22.30 -7.57 17.35
N GLU A 112 -23.30 -6.76 17.67
CA GLU A 112 -23.51 -6.22 19.02
C GLU A 112 -23.49 -7.31 20.11
N SER A 113 -23.99 -8.50 19.81
CA SER A 113 -24.03 -9.63 20.76
C SER A 113 -22.66 -10.18 21.18
N VAL A 114 -21.57 -9.85 20.47
CA VAL A 114 -20.20 -10.31 20.80
C VAL A 114 -19.39 -9.26 21.55
N PHE A 115 -19.93 -8.06 21.74
CA PHE A 115 -19.28 -6.98 22.49
C PHE A 115 -19.86 -6.88 23.90
N SER A 116 -19.03 -6.48 24.83
CA SER A 116 -19.43 -6.08 26.18
C SER A 116 -19.46 -4.56 26.32
N ASP A 117 -20.10 -4.07 27.37
CA ASP A 117 -20.12 -2.65 27.67
C ASP A 117 -18.69 -2.09 27.81
N PRO A 118 -18.47 -0.84 27.43
CA PRO A 118 -17.17 -0.22 27.58
C PRO A 118 -16.75 -0.17 29.07
N PRO A 119 -15.43 -0.34 29.37
CA PRO A 119 -14.96 -0.29 30.73
C PRO A 119 -15.28 1.06 31.38
N SER A 120 -15.59 1.05 32.68
CA SER A 120 -15.77 2.28 33.46
C SER A 120 -14.40 2.99 33.60
N GLY A 121 -14.23 4.12 32.92
CA GLY A 121 -12.98 4.91 32.90
C GLY A 121 -12.17 4.73 31.62
N THR A 122 -10.98 5.32 31.60
CA THR A 122 -10.05 5.19 30.46
C THR A 122 -9.21 3.92 30.65
N PRO A 123 -9.33 2.91 29.79
CA PRO A 123 -8.54 1.70 29.91
C PRO A 123 -7.06 1.96 29.61
N ASP A 124 -6.18 1.19 30.22
CA ASP A 124 -4.75 1.20 29.93
C ASP A 124 -4.51 0.54 28.57
N ARG A 125 -4.16 1.35 27.58
CA ARG A 125 -3.98 0.90 26.18
C ARG A 125 -2.57 0.37 25.97
N GLN A 126 -2.44 -0.88 25.57
CA GLN A 126 -1.16 -1.50 25.25
C GLN A 126 -0.75 -1.15 23.81
N VAL A 127 -0.04 -0.04 23.65
CA VAL A 127 0.45 0.46 22.37
C VAL A 127 1.98 0.53 22.38
N ALA A 128 2.61 -0.02 21.35
CA ALA A 128 4.05 -0.02 21.20
C ALA A 128 4.60 1.40 21.02
N THR A 129 5.81 1.65 21.54
CA THR A 129 6.54 2.90 21.32
C THR A 129 7.61 2.68 20.26
N VAL A 130 7.37 3.15 19.03
CA VAL A 130 8.31 3.08 17.92
C VAL A 130 9.06 4.41 17.81
N GLU A 131 10.38 4.38 17.98
CA GLU A 131 11.21 5.57 17.87
C GLU A 131 11.38 6.00 16.40
N LYS A 132 11.52 7.33 16.20
CA LYS A 132 11.88 7.87 14.87
C LYS A 132 13.32 7.49 14.55
N LYS A 133 13.53 6.87 13.38
CA LYS A 133 14.85 6.47 12.90
C LYS A 133 15.53 7.54 12.04
N PHE A 134 14.74 8.41 11.41
CA PHE A 134 15.24 9.49 10.57
C PHE A 134 14.22 10.63 10.47
N ASP A 135 14.70 11.78 10.01
CA ASP A 135 13.86 12.96 9.71
C ASP A 135 13.43 12.91 8.24
N ILE A 136 12.14 12.70 8.02
CA ILE A 136 11.56 12.62 6.67
C ILE A 136 11.75 13.92 5.87
N GLY A 137 11.78 15.07 6.55
CA GLY A 137 11.98 16.36 5.92
C GLY A 137 13.33 16.53 5.21
N LYS A 138 14.32 15.72 5.57
CA LYS A 138 15.65 15.74 4.94
C LYS A 138 15.76 14.83 3.71
N ILE A 139 14.83 13.90 3.54
CA ILE A 139 14.94 12.87 2.48
C ILE A 139 14.73 13.50 1.10
N LYS A 140 13.63 14.23 0.88
CA LYS A 140 13.35 14.80 -0.43
C LYS A 140 14.43 15.78 -0.89
N PRO A 141 14.89 16.78 -0.08
CA PRO A 141 15.99 17.68 -0.49
C PRO A 141 17.26 16.91 -0.88
N TRP A 142 17.63 15.88 -0.13
CA TRP A 142 18.77 15.06 -0.48
C TRP A 142 18.58 14.33 -1.83
N LEU A 143 17.38 13.79 -2.08
CA LEU A 143 17.05 13.12 -3.33
C LEU A 143 17.04 14.07 -4.53
N ASP A 144 16.69 15.34 -4.32
CA ASP A 144 16.67 16.36 -5.37
C ASP A 144 18.09 16.57 -5.94
N ASP A 145 19.10 16.58 -5.06
CA ASP A 145 20.49 16.87 -5.42
C ASP A 145 21.32 15.62 -5.80
N ASN A 146 20.84 14.41 -5.46
CA ASN A 146 21.64 13.19 -5.52
C ASN A 146 21.08 12.11 -6.46
N PHE A 147 20.46 12.52 -7.57
CA PHE A 147 19.88 11.57 -8.53
C PHE A 147 20.96 10.65 -9.16
N GLU A 148 22.13 11.19 -9.53
CA GLU A 148 23.25 10.43 -10.15
C GLU A 148 24.36 10.05 -9.15
N HIS A 149 24.05 9.99 -7.86
CA HIS A 149 25.03 9.66 -6.82
C HIS A 149 25.43 8.17 -6.85
N ASP A 150 26.69 7.86 -6.62
CA ASP A 150 27.25 6.49 -6.66
C ASP A 150 26.65 5.56 -5.59
N VAL A 151 26.05 6.11 -4.54
CA VAL A 151 25.40 5.35 -3.47
C VAL A 151 24.32 4.38 -3.98
N TRP A 152 23.71 4.66 -5.13
CA TRP A 152 22.71 3.78 -5.73
C TRP A 152 23.28 2.44 -6.16
N ASP A 153 24.49 2.45 -6.70
CA ASP A 153 25.18 1.21 -7.06
C ASP A 153 25.66 0.50 -5.80
N GLU A 154 26.22 1.21 -4.82
CA GLU A 154 26.62 0.65 -3.54
C GLU A 154 25.47 -0.09 -2.83
N PHE A 155 24.28 0.53 -2.69
CA PHE A 155 23.12 -0.11 -2.08
C PHE A 155 22.62 -1.31 -2.88
N SER A 156 22.78 -1.29 -4.18
CA SER A 156 22.33 -2.37 -5.06
C SER A 156 23.20 -3.62 -5.03
N HIS A 157 24.42 -3.56 -4.51
CA HIS A 157 25.37 -4.70 -4.52
C HIS A 157 24.83 -5.93 -3.77
N LYS A 158 23.98 -5.74 -2.76
CA LYS A 158 23.36 -6.86 -2.02
C LYS A 158 22.04 -7.32 -2.63
N CYS A 159 21.57 -6.66 -3.68
CA CYS A 159 20.28 -6.94 -4.28
C CYS A 159 20.37 -8.07 -5.30
N ILE A 160 19.69 -9.17 -5.02
CA ILE A 160 19.64 -10.34 -5.93
C ILE A 160 18.52 -10.23 -6.98
N GLY A 161 17.77 -9.11 -7.02
CA GLY A 161 16.70 -8.88 -7.99
C GLY A 161 15.44 -9.74 -7.81
N CYS A 162 15.19 -10.27 -6.61
CA CYS A 162 14.07 -11.19 -6.36
C CYS A 162 12.67 -10.53 -6.39
N GLY A 163 12.58 -9.19 -6.39
CA GLY A 163 11.31 -8.47 -6.42
C GLY A 163 10.50 -8.47 -5.10
N ALA A 164 10.93 -9.18 -4.06
CA ALA A 164 10.18 -9.27 -2.80
C ALA A 164 9.78 -7.89 -2.24
N CYS A 165 10.70 -6.92 -2.28
CA CYS A 165 10.44 -5.55 -1.83
C CYS A 165 9.31 -4.82 -2.58
N THR A 166 8.93 -5.27 -3.79
CA THR A 166 7.81 -4.71 -4.56
C THR A 166 6.51 -5.45 -4.30
N PHE A 167 6.56 -6.76 -4.09
CA PHE A 167 5.37 -7.58 -3.91
C PHE A 167 4.84 -7.58 -2.47
N VAL A 168 5.71 -7.45 -1.47
CA VAL A 168 5.28 -7.36 -0.05
C VAL A 168 4.91 -5.94 0.37
N CYS A 169 5.26 -4.93 -0.42
CA CYS A 169 5.00 -3.54 -0.06
C CYS A 169 3.55 -3.14 -0.34
N PRO A 170 2.78 -2.71 0.68
CA PRO A 170 1.36 -2.41 0.52
C PRO A 170 1.09 -1.14 -0.32
N THR A 171 2.11 -0.33 -0.59
CA THR A 171 2.01 0.89 -1.42
C THR A 171 2.67 0.73 -2.80
N CYS A 172 3.16 -0.45 -3.18
CA CYS A 172 3.63 -0.70 -4.53
C CYS A 172 2.46 -1.06 -5.44
N HIS A 173 2.41 -0.43 -6.62
CA HIS A 173 1.29 -0.52 -7.55
C HIS A 173 1.75 -0.66 -9.01
N CYS A 174 2.96 -1.12 -9.23
CA CYS A 174 3.44 -1.45 -10.57
C CYS A 174 2.58 -2.57 -11.16
N PHE A 175 2.18 -2.43 -12.40
CA PHE A 175 1.38 -3.42 -13.11
C PHE A 175 1.79 -3.50 -14.58
N ASP A 176 1.40 -4.59 -15.21
CA ASP A 176 1.43 -4.81 -16.64
C ASP A 176 0.02 -5.10 -17.17
N ILE A 177 -0.24 -4.76 -18.42
CA ILE A 177 -1.49 -5.07 -19.11
C ILE A 177 -1.19 -6.06 -20.23
N VAL A 178 -1.79 -7.23 -20.14
CA VAL A 178 -1.59 -8.34 -21.07
C VAL A 178 -2.92 -8.74 -21.68
N ASP A 179 -2.92 -8.99 -23.00
CA ASP A 179 -4.06 -9.58 -23.68
C ASP A 179 -3.86 -11.11 -23.77
N GLU A 180 -4.61 -11.84 -22.96
CA GLU A 180 -4.64 -13.30 -22.96
C GLU A 180 -5.71 -13.77 -23.93
N CYS A 181 -5.32 -14.03 -25.20
CA CYS A 181 -6.25 -14.24 -26.29
C CYS A 181 -6.16 -15.64 -26.91
N SER A 182 -7.33 -16.20 -27.21
CA SER A 182 -7.50 -17.23 -28.25
C SER A 182 -7.86 -16.56 -29.57
N MET A 183 -8.16 -17.36 -30.63
CA MET A 183 -8.42 -16.82 -31.99
C MET A 183 -9.59 -15.83 -32.07
N THR A 184 -10.60 -15.91 -31.17
CA THR A 184 -11.85 -15.14 -31.28
C THR A 184 -12.31 -14.51 -30.00
N LYS A 185 -11.70 -14.85 -28.86
CA LYS A 185 -12.02 -14.34 -27.54
C LYS A 185 -10.76 -14.15 -26.75
N GLY A 186 -10.75 -13.21 -25.81
CA GLY A 186 -9.65 -13.01 -24.91
C GLY A 186 -10.02 -12.05 -23.80
N ASP A 187 -9.16 -12.02 -22.80
CA ASP A 187 -9.28 -11.14 -21.65
C ASP A 187 -8.09 -10.16 -21.65
N ARG A 188 -8.37 -8.89 -21.40
CA ARG A 188 -7.33 -7.91 -21.07
C ARG A 188 -7.14 -7.91 -19.58
N VAL A 189 -5.98 -8.38 -19.12
CA VAL A 189 -5.68 -8.60 -17.72
C VAL A 189 -4.67 -7.58 -17.23
N LYS A 190 -4.95 -6.99 -16.06
CA LYS A 190 -4.01 -6.14 -15.33
C LYS A 190 -3.32 -7.01 -14.26
N ASN A 191 -2.07 -7.33 -14.47
CA ASN A 191 -1.26 -8.16 -13.59
C ASN A 191 -0.32 -7.31 -12.73
N TRP A 192 -0.05 -7.74 -11.50
CA TRP A 192 1.01 -7.13 -10.70
C TRP A 192 2.38 -7.35 -11.35
N ASP A 193 3.19 -6.29 -11.33
CA ASP A 193 4.59 -6.33 -11.78
C ASP A 193 5.49 -5.60 -10.78
N GLY A 194 6.77 -5.55 -11.01
CA GLY A 194 7.76 -4.97 -10.09
C GLY A 194 8.83 -4.13 -10.77
N CYS A 195 8.98 -2.88 -10.31
CA CYS A 195 10.00 -1.97 -10.81
C CYS A 195 11.45 -2.46 -10.60
N GLN A 196 11.66 -3.55 -9.85
CA GLN A 196 12.96 -4.16 -9.63
C GLN A 196 13.34 -5.17 -10.72
N PHE A 197 12.41 -5.55 -11.58
CA PHE A 197 12.67 -6.43 -12.72
C PHE A 197 13.15 -5.64 -13.93
N LYS A 198 14.17 -6.19 -14.61
CA LYS A 198 14.73 -5.56 -15.82
C LYS A 198 13.67 -5.42 -16.93
N MET A 199 12.80 -6.40 -17.04
CA MET A 199 11.76 -6.45 -18.09
C MET A 199 10.70 -5.36 -17.92
N PHE A 200 10.45 -4.89 -16.71
CA PHE A 200 9.40 -3.89 -16.43
C PHE A 200 9.53 -2.59 -17.23
N THR A 201 10.77 -2.17 -17.55
CA THR A 201 11.03 -0.94 -18.33
C THR A 201 11.72 -1.19 -19.66
N MET A 202 11.78 -2.45 -20.10
CA MET A 202 12.40 -2.78 -21.38
C MET A 202 11.48 -2.40 -22.53
N HIS A 203 11.98 -1.59 -23.44
CA HIS A 203 11.25 -1.26 -24.68
C HIS A 203 11.35 -2.40 -25.69
N THR A 204 10.41 -2.47 -26.61
CA THR A 204 10.45 -3.45 -27.73
C THR A 204 11.70 -3.34 -28.61
N SER A 205 12.34 -2.16 -28.66
CA SER A 205 13.62 -1.94 -29.31
C SER A 205 14.83 -2.56 -28.58
N GLY A 206 14.64 -3.14 -27.39
CA GLY A 206 15.72 -3.62 -26.53
C GLY A 206 16.38 -2.54 -25.66
N HIS A 207 16.03 -1.26 -25.85
CA HIS A 207 16.48 -0.20 -24.96
C HIS A 207 15.84 -0.33 -23.58
N ASN A 208 16.62 -0.11 -22.53
CA ASN A 208 16.10 -0.08 -21.15
C ASN A 208 16.67 1.14 -20.41
N PRO A 209 15.84 2.11 -20.03
CA PRO A 209 16.27 3.30 -19.30
C PRO A 209 16.75 3.01 -17.87
N ARG A 210 16.50 1.79 -17.35
CA ARG A 210 16.92 1.34 -16.00
C ARG A 210 17.64 0.01 -16.08
N ASN A 211 18.74 0.00 -16.83
CA ASN A 211 19.44 -1.23 -17.19
C ASN A 211 20.18 -1.87 -15.99
N THR A 212 20.69 -1.07 -15.03
CA THR A 212 21.38 -1.57 -13.85
C THR A 212 20.46 -1.73 -12.63
N GLN A 213 20.89 -2.55 -11.67
CA GLN A 213 20.14 -2.71 -10.41
C GLN A 213 20.14 -1.41 -9.59
N GLY A 214 21.25 -0.64 -9.61
CA GLY A 214 21.34 0.68 -8.97
C GLY A 214 20.27 1.64 -9.50
N MET A 215 20.09 1.72 -10.83
CA MET A 215 19.05 2.54 -11.45
C MET A 215 17.65 2.13 -11.02
N ARG A 216 17.37 0.83 -10.86
CA ARG A 216 16.08 0.34 -10.37
C ARG A 216 15.85 0.64 -8.89
N TRP A 217 16.91 0.52 -8.07
CA TRP A 217 16.89 0.91 -6.66
C TRP A 217 16.63 2.41 -6.51
N ARG A 218 17.39 3.23 -7.22
CA ARG A 218 17.17 4.68 -7.30
C ARG A 218 15.73 5.01 -7.61
N GLN A 219 15.19 4.45 -8.69
CA GLN A 219 13.81 4.70 -9.10
C GLN A 219 12.79 4.35 -8.00
N ARG A 220 13.00 3.25 -7.29
CA ARG A 220 12.12 2.86 -6.19
C ARG A 220 12.10 3.90 -5.08
N ILE A 221 13.27 4.37 -4.66
CA ILE A 221 13.39 5.38 -3.60
C ILE A 221 12.84 6.74 -4.05
N MET A 222 13.22 7.17 -5.27
CA MET A 222 12.69 8.39 -5.88
C MET A 222 11.16 8.37 -5.95
N HIS A 223 10.56 7.26 -6.36
CA HIS A 223 9.12 7.13 -6.45
C HIS A 223 8.44 7.29 -5.09
N LYS A 224 9.00 6.69 -4.03
CA LYS A 224 8.42 6.72 -2.69
C LYS A 224 8.56 8.05 -1.96
N PHE A 225 9.69 8.72 -2.11
CA PHE A 225 10.07 9.84 -1.26
C PHE A 225 10.32 11.15 -2.00
N LYS A 226 10.21 11.15 -3.35
CA LYS A 226 10.29 12.36 -4.17
C LYS A 226 9.06 12.51 -5.06
N TYR A 227 8.87 11.68 -6.08
CA TYR A 227 7.82 11.89 -7.08
C TYR A 227 6.41 11.84 -6.50
N TYR A 228 6.15 10.92 -5.59
CA TYR A 228 4.87 10.86 -4.91
C TYR A 228 4.66 12.08 -3.99
N VAL A 229 5.73 12.52 -3.30
CA VAL A 229 5.67 13.73 -2.45
C VAL A 229 5.38 14.97 -3.27
N GLU A 230 6.03 15.14 -4.43
CA GLU A 230 5.78 16.27 -5.35
C GLU A 230 4.34 16.31 -5.87
N LYS A 231 3.71 15.15 -5.99
CA LYS A 231 2.36 15.03 -6.54
C LYS A 231 1.27 15.12 -5.48
N PHE A 232 1.46 14.52 -4.31
CA PHE A 232 0.41 14.29 -3.32
C PHE A 232 0.73 14.84 -1.93
N ASP A 233 1.85 15.53 -1.78
CA ASP A 233 2.31 16.13 -0.51
C ASP A 233 2.37 15.11 0.65
N SER A 234 2.70 13.87 0.33
CA SER A 234 2.85 12.78 1.29
C SER A 234 3.76 11.69 0.74
N THR A 235 4.29 10.81 1.58
CA THR A 235 5.17 9.72 1.14
C THR A 235 4.38 8.53 0.60
N LEU A 236 4.94 7.85 -0.39
CA LEU A 236 4.46 6.52 -0.85
C LEU A 236 5.11 5.42 0.00
N CYS A 237 5.13 5.61 1.32
CA CYS A 237 5.71 4.68 2.26
C CYS A 237 4.98 4.80 3.60
N VAL A 238 4.64 3.66 4.19
CA VAL A 238 3.92 3.56 5.46
C VAL A 238 4.81 3.11 6.62
N GLY A 239 6.11 2.90 6.38
CA GLY A 239 7.08 2.57 7.42
C GLY A 239 6.88 1.20 8.07
N CYS A 240 6.35 0.23 7.32
CA CYS A 240 6.04 -1.12 7.83
C CYS A 240 7.27 -1.96 8.22
N GLY A 241 8.46 -1.59 7.75
CA GLY A 241 9.71 -2.31 8.03
C GLY A 241 10.25 -3.16 6.90
#